data_acc58d0a3e62802d7e9f9c637d6c3f4e
#
_entry.id   acc58d0a3e62802d7e9f9c637d6c3f4e
#
_cell.length_a   1.000
_cell.length_b   1.000
_cell.length_c   1.000
_cell.angle_alpha   90.00
_cell.angle_beta   90.00
_cell.angle_gamma   90.00
#
_symmetry.space_group_name_H-M   'P 1'
#
loop_
_entity.id
_entity.type
_entity.pdbx_description
1 polymer ?
#
loop_
_entity_poly.entity_id
_entity_poly.type
_entity_poly.pdbx_seq_one_letter_code
_entity_poly.pdbx_strand_id
1 'polypeptide(L)'
;MNFAAAATCFALVFPAELPDKTALASLLLGSKYRPGYVLTGVAAAFAVHVLLALVAGSLLTLLPHRVLSIIVAVLFGVGAVVLIRGRKDADEAVKEDEETPPTFLRVAMTSFVVIFVAEFGDLTQILIVNLAAKYHDPLAVGVGSWLALIGVAALALAGGRGLLRLIPVRTITLFGAVAMAVLAVINLISAIRG
;
A
#
# COMPACT_ATOMS: atom_id res chain seq x y z
N MET A 1 -20.64 13.54 9.13
CA MET A 1 -19.57 12.55 9.35
C MET A 1 -19.91 11.70 10.57
N ASN A 2 -20.11 10.43 10.39
CA ASN A 2 -20.44 9.51 11.48
C ASN A 2 -19.14 9.05 12.18
N PHE A 3 -18.86 9.60 13.36
CA PHE A 3 -17.66 9.29 14.13
C PHE A 3 -17.55 7.80 14.51
N ALA A 4 -18.69 7.14 14.78
CA ALA A 4 -18.68 5.72 15.08
C ALA A 4 -18.26 4.88 13.85
N ALA A 5 -18.69 5.27 12.66
CA ALA A 5 -18.24 4.64 11.41
C ALA A 5 -16.74 4.85 11.19
N ALA A 6 -16.23 6.07 11.39
CA ALA A 6 -14.79 6.36 11.26
C ALA A 6 -13.96 5.54 12.26
N ALA A 7 -14.37 5.49 13.53
CA ALA A 7 -13.70 4.69 14.56
C ALA A 7 -13.74 3.19 14.25
N THR A 8 -14.87 2.68 13.73
CA THR A 8 -14.97 1.26 13.34
C THR A 8 -14.05 0.96 12.15
N CYS A 9 -14.00 1.85 11.14
CA CYS A 9 -13.09 1.68 10.00
C CYS A 9 -11.63 1.69 10.46
N PHE A 10 -11.26 2.62 11.34
CA PHE A 10 -9.94 2.63 11.94
C PHE A 10 -9.63 1.31 12.66
N ALA A 11 -10.53 0.84 13.52
CA ALA A 11 -10.34 -0.36 14.32
C ALA A 11 -10.27 -1.66 13.48
N LEU A 12 -10.86 -1.68 12.30
CA LEU A 12 -10.80 -2.83 11.40
C LEU A 12 -9.57 -2.78 10.48
N VAL A 13 -9.28 -1.62 9.88
CA VAL A 13 -8.18 -1.45 8.92
C VAL A 13 -6.83 -1.50 9.62
N PHE A 14 -6.70 -0.86 10.78
CA PHE A 14 -5.42 -0.78 11.50
C PHE A 14 -4.80 -2.15 11.82
N PRO A 15 -5.51 -3.11 12.47
CA PRO A 15 -4.94 -4.44 12.75
C PRO A 15 -4.78 -5.29 11.48
N ALA A 16 -5.61 -5.09 10.46
CA ALA A 16 -5.49 -5.80 9.19
C ALA A 16 -4.18 -5.45 8.47
N GLU A 17 -3.72 -4.21 8.58
CA GLU A 17 -2.53 -3.70 7.93
C GLU A 17 -1.24 -3.86 8.73
N LEU A 18 -1.34 -4.06 10.06
CA LEU A 18 -0.15 -4.18 10.92
C LEU A 18 0.86 -5.25 10.48
N PRO A 19 0.44 -6.48 10.07
CA PRO A 19 1.37 -7.51 9.62
C PRO A 19 1.73 -7.42 8.13
N ASP A 20 1.33 -6.35 7.41
CA ASP A 20 1.44 -6.29 5.96
C ASP A 20 2.75 -5.67 5.44
N LYS A 21 2.96 -5.80 4.13
CA LYS A 21 4.09 -5.28 3.33
C LYS A 21 4.30 -3.78 3.47
N THR A 22 3.23 -3.01 3.73
CA THR A 22 3.27 -1.56 3.97
C THR A 22 4.12 -1.17 5.17
N ALA A 23 3.94 -1.87 6.28
CA ALA A 23 4.76 -1.66 7.46
C ALA A 23 6.24 -1.89 7.15
N LEU A 24 6.53 -2.90 6.35
CA LEU A 24 7.89 -3.27 5.95
C LEU A 24 8.49 -2.29 4.95
N ALA A 25 7.74 -1.84 3.95
CA ALA A 25 8.19 -0.83 2.99
C ALA A 25 8.47 0.50 3.69
N SER A 26 7.56 0.93 4.59
CA SER A 26 7.74 2.14 5.40
C SER A 26 8.98 2.05 6.29
N LEU A 27 9.20 0.89 6.90
CA LEU A 27 10.36 0.58 7.73
C LEU A 27 11.67 0.73 6.92
N LEU A 28 11.71 0.16 5.73
CA LEU A 28 12.88 0.22 4.82
C LEU A 28 13.19 1.64 4.39
N LEU A 29 12.17 2.37 3.96
CA LEU A 29 12.33 3.77 3.58
C LEU A 29 12.78 4.63 4.77
N GLY A 30 12.20 4.40 5.96
CA GLY A 30 12.56 5.11 7.19
C GLY A 30 13.95 4.79 7.72
N SER A 31 14.55 3.64 7.35
CA SER A 31 15.94 3.32 7.67
C SER A 31 16.95 4.10 6.84
N LYS A 32 16.58 4.47 5.59
CA LYS A 32 17.42 5.21 4.64
C LYS A 32 17.22 6.72 4.71
N TYR A 33 16.00 7.16 4.97
CA TYR A 33 15.59 8.55 4.87
C TYR A 33 15.01 9.09 6.19
N ARG A 34 14.83 10.41 6.27
CA ARG A 34 14.18 11.05 7.43
C ARG A 34 12.73 10.59 7.56
N PRO A 35 12.30 10.04 8.71
CA PRO A 35 10.96 9.45 8.86
C PRO A 35 9.80 10.39 8.51
N GLY A 36 9.91 11.69 8.84
CA GLY A 36 8.89 12.68 8.50
C GLY A 36 8.71 12.89 7.00
N TYR A 37 9.80 12.84 6.21
CA TYR A 37 9.74 12.96 4.75
C TYR A 37 9.10 11.74 4.13
N VAL A 38 9.45 10.56 4.63
CA VAL A 38 8.84 9.27 4.22
C VAL A 38 7.36 9.28 4.56
N LEU A 39 6.99 9.61 5.80
CA LEU A 39 5.59 9.62 6.24
C LEU A 39 4.70 10.53 5.39
N THR A 40 5.23 11.68 4.94
CA THR A 40 4.48 12.58 4.06
C THR A 40 4.15 11.92 2.72
N GLY A 41 5.13 11.26 2.08
CA GLY A 41 4.92 10.54 0.82
C GLY A 41 3.96 9.36 0.97
N VAL A 42 4.13 8.58 2.04
CA VAL A 42 3.26 7.44 2.38
C VAL A 42 1.82 7.91 2.63
N ALA A 43 1.63 8.97 3.42
CA ALA A 43 0.31 9.53 3.71
C ALA A 43 -0.41 10.03 2.44
N ALA A 44 0.33 10.65 1.52
CA ALA A 44 -0.21 11.06 0.22
C ALA A 44 -0.60 9.86 -0.65
N ALA A 45 0.20 8.79 -0.69
CA ALA A 45 -0.12 7.56 -1.41
C ALA A 45 -1.41 6.92 -0.87
N PHE A 46 -1.53 6.80 0.45
CA PHE A 46 -2.74 6.29 1.09
C PHE A 46 -3.97 7.16 0.86
N ALA A 47 -3.82 8.49 0.85
CA ALA A 47 -4.95 9.36 0.52
C ALA A 47 -5.48 9.07 -0.89
N VAL A 48 -4.59 8.89 -1.87
CA VAL A 48 -4.99 8.53 -3.24
C VAL A 48 -5.62 7.13 -3.27
N HIS A 49 -5.07 6.13 -2.57
CA HIS A 49 -5.65 4.79 -2.50
C HIS A 49 -7.06 4.77 -1.88
N VAL A 50 -7.24 5.48 -0.78
CA VAL A 50 -8.57 5.60 -0.14
C VAL A 50 -9.56 6.29 -1.07
N LEU A 51 -9.16 7.39 -1.73
CA LEU A 51 -10.01 8.06 -2.72
C LEU A 51 -10.37 7.13 -3.88
N LEU A 52 -9.41 6.41 -4.44
CA LEU A 52 -9.65 5.42 -5.49
C LEU A 52 -10.60 4.32 -5.02
N ALA A 53 -10.44 3.81 -3.80
CA ALA A 53 -11.32 2.80 -3.24
C ALA A 53 -12.76 3.32 -3.07
N LEU A 54 -12.94 4.56 -2.60
CA LEU A 54 -14.26 5.18 -2.44
C LEU A 54 -14.94 5.44 -3.78
N VAL A 55 -14.19 5.94 -4.78
CA VAL A 55 -14.70 6.18 -6.14
C VAL A 55 -14.94 4.84 -6.86
N ALA A 56 -13.97 3.92 -6.80
CA ALA A 56 -14.10 2.62 -7.42
C ALA A 56 -15.24 1.79 -6.83
N GLY A 57 -15.49 1.92 -5.51
CA GLY A 57 -16.60 1.24 -4.86
C GLY A 57 -17.96 1.59 -5.51
N SER A 58 -18.12 2.80 -5.98
CA SER A 58 -19.33 3.22 -6.72
C SER A 58 -19.33 2.77 -8.18
N LEU A 59 -18.16 2.65 -8.81
CA LEU A 59 -18.00 2.25 -10.21
C LEU A 59 -17.90 0.72 -10.39
N LEU A 60 -17.31 0.03 -9.41
CA LEU A 60 -17.12 -1.43 -9.44
C LEU A 60 -18.45 -2.19 -9.44
N THR A 61 -19.49 -1.63 -8.85
CA THR A 61 -20.84 -2.21 -8.91
C THR A 61 -21.43 -2.17 -10.33
N LEU A 62 -20.86 -1.38 -11.24
CA LEU A 62 -21.30 -1.22 -12.63
C LEU A 62 -20.50 -2.08 -13.61
N LEU A 63 -19.30 -2.57 -13.22
CA LEU A 63 -18.42 -3.34 -14.11
C LEU A 63 -18.74 -4.85 -14.02
N PRO A 64 -18.76 -5.56 -15.16
CA PRO A 64 -18.81 -7.02 -15.16
C PRO A 64 -17.62 -7.61 -14.38
N HIS A 65 -17.87 -8.60 -13.54
CA HIS A 65 -16.86 -9.26 -12.70
C HIS A 65 -15.60 -9.66 -13.47
N ARG A 66 -15.77 -10.11 -14.72
CA ARG A 66 -14.67 -10.52 -15.59
C ARG A 66 -13.71 -9.37 -15.92
N VAL A 67 -14.24 -8.19 -16.24
CA VAL A 67 -13.44 -6.99 -16.55
C VAL A 67 -12.66 -6.54 -15.32
N LEU A 68 -13.31 -6.54 -14.16
CA LEU A 68 -12.67 -6.22 -12.89
C LEU A 68 -11.51 -7.16 -12.58
N SER A 69 -11.74 -8.49 -12.70
CA SER A 69 -10.71 -9.49 -12.43
C SER A 69 -9.49 -9.38 -13.36
N ILE A 70 -9.70 -9.02 -14.64
CA ILE A 70 -8.60 -8.77 -15.59
C ILE A 70 -7.79 -7.55 -15.17
N ILE A 71 -8.45 -6.42 -14.84
CA ILE A 71 -7.77 -5.21 -14.39
C ILE A 71 -6.92 -5.50 -13.16
N VAL A 72 -7.49 -6.15 -12.16
CA VAL A 72 -6.80 -6.51 -10.91
C VAL A 72 -5.63 -7.45 -11.18
N ALA A 73 -5.79 -8.45 -12.05
CA ALA A 73 -4.71 -9.37 -12.43
C ALA A 73 -3.53 -8.65 -13.09
N VAL A 74 -3.81 -7.71 -14.00
CA VAL A 74 -2.78 -6.89 -14.68
C VAL A 74 -2.04 -6.02 -13.66
N LEU A 75 -2.76 -5.36 -12.75
CA LEU A 75 -2.17 -4.50 -11.73
C LEU A 75 -1.26 -5.27 -10.77
N PHE A 76 -1.69 -6.44 -10.29
CA PHE A 76 -0.85 -7.30 -9.47
C PHE A 76 0.37 -7.83 -10.25
N GLY A 77 0.19 -8.17 -11.53
CA GLY A 77 1.29 -8.60 -12.40
C GLY A 77 2.35 -7.50 -12.58
N VAL A 78 1.92 -6.28 -12.87
CA VAL A 78 2.80 -5.10 -12.95
C VAL A 78 3.49 -4.84 -11.60
N GLY A 79 2.76 -4.88 -10.49
CA GLY A 79 3.32 -4.71 -9.14
C GLY A 79 4.40 -5.75 -8.83
N ALA A 80 4.18 -7.02 -9.17
CA ALA A 80 5.18 -8.07 -8.99
C ALA A 80 6.45 -7.81 -9.81
N VAL A 81 6.31 -7.37 -11.08
CA VAL A 81 7.44 -7.03 -11.95
C VAL A 81 8.20 -5.84 -11.43
N VAL A 82 7.50 -4.78 -10.97
CA VAL A 82 8.12 -3.58 -10.41
C VAL A 82 8.89 -3.90 -9.13
N LEU A 83 8.32 -4.74 -8.23
CA LEU A 83 9.02 -5.18 -7.02
C LEU A 83 10.30 -5.97 -7.33
N ILE A 84 10.26 -6.82 -8.36
CA ILE A 84 11.42 -7.62 -8.76
C ILE A 84 12.48 -6.77 -9.44
N ARG A 85 12.09 -5.83 -10.32
CA ARG A 85 13.00 -4.94 -11.05
C ARG A 85 13.55 -3.81 -10.18
N GLY A 86 12.70 -3.16 -9.40
CA GLY A 86 13.10 -2.07 -8.49
C GLY A 86 14.10 -2.49 -7.43
N ARG A 87 14.28 -3.79 -7.23
CA ARG A 87 15.33 -4.37 -6.40
C ARG A 87 16.73 -4.20 -7.01
N LYS A 88 16.87 -4.28 -8.36
CA LYS A 88 18.15 -4.03 -9.05
C LYS A 88 18.48 -2.55 -9.05
N ASP A 89 17.50 -1.72 -9.36
CA ASP A 89 17.64 -0.28 -9.42
C ASP A 89 17.91 0.35 -8.03
N ALA A 90 17.34 -0.25 -6.96
CA ALA A 90 17.60 0.18 -5.58
C ALA A 90 19.02 -0.16 -5.12
N ASP A 91 19.60 -1.28 -5.56
CA ASP A 91 20.97 -1.66 -5.24
C ASP A 91 21.99 -0.82 -6.05
N GLU A 92 21.62 -0.34 -7.25
CA GLU A 92 22.44 0.56 -8.07
C GLU A 92 22.32 2.02 -7.63
N ALA A 93 21.11 2.50 -7.33
CA ALA A 93 20.87 3.85 -6.84
C ALA A 93 21.51 4.13 -5.47
N VAL A 94 21.75 3.10 -4.65
CA VAL A 94 22.47 3.22 -3.37
C VAL A 94 23.94 3.57 -3.57
N LYS A 95 24.53 3.26 -4.74
CA LYS A 95 25.94 3.54 -5.03
C LYS A 95 26.19 4.94 -5.60
N GLU A 96 25.18 5.57 -6.19
CA GLU A 96 25.33 6.90 -6.81
C GLU A 96 24.97 8.09 -5.89
N ASP A 97 24.28 7.86 -4.76
CA ASP A 97 23.71 8.93 -3.93
C ASP A 97 24.52 9.31 -2.67
N GLU A 98 25.82 8.96 -2.59
CA GLU A 98 26.63 9.36 -1.43
C GLU A 98 27.05 10.85 -1.41
N GLU A 99 26.87 11.60 -2.50
CA GLU A 99 27.40 12.98 -2.61
C GLU A 99 26.40 14.10 -2.27
N THR A 100 25.09 13.87 -2.23
CA THR A 100 24.13 14.94 -1.90
C THR A 100 23.01 14.45 -0.97
N PRO A 101 22.75 15.14 0.16
CA PRO A 101 21.66 14.76 1.05
C PRO A 101 20.32 14.84 0.30
N PRO A 102 19.49 13.80 0.36
CA PRO A 102 18.25 13.74 -0.39
C PRO A 102 17.27 14.83 0.05
N THR A 103 16.74 15.57 -0.91
CA THR A 103 15.78 16.65 -0.66
C THR A 103 14.43 16.08 -0.18
N PHE A 104 13.67 16.89 0.59
CA PHE A 104 12.32 16.54 1.05
C PHE A 104 11.44 16.00 -0.08
N LEU A 105 11.38 16.72 -1.21
CA LEU A 105 10.53 16.35 -2.34
C LEU A 105 10.93 15.00 -2.96
N ARG A 106 12.24 14.77 -3.13
CA ARG A 106 12.74 13.51 -3.68
C ARG A 106 12.35 12.33 -2.79
N VAL A 107 12.55 12.44 -1.48
CA VAL A 107 12.20 11.38 -0.52
C VAL A 107 10.68 11.15 -0.48
N ALA A 108 9.89 12.23 -0.41
CA ALA A 108 8.43 12.13 -0.38
C ALA A 108 7.89 11.49 -1.66
N MET A 109 8.37 11.89 -2.85
CA MET A 109 7.96 11.31 -4.13
C MET A 109 8.38 9.85 -4.26
N THR A 110 9.61 9.49 -3.87
CA THR A 110 10.05 8.09 -3.87
C THR A 110 9.16 7.25 -2.95
N SER A 111 8.89 7.73 -1.74
CA SER A 111 8.03 7.02 -0.78
C SER A 111 6.59 6.90 -1.29
N PHE A 112 6.07 7.96 -1.92
CA PHE A 112 4.75 7.94 -2.57
C PHE A 112 4.68 6.85 -3.64
N VAL A 113 5.62 6.85 -4.60
CA VAL A 113 5.60 5.89 -5.72
C VAL A 113 5.75 4.45 -5.22
N VAL A 114 6.68 4.21 -4.29
CA VAL A 114 6.92 2.86 -3.73
C VAL A 114 5.66 2.33 -3.05
N ILE A 115 5.05 3.12 -2.17
CA ILE A 115 3.84 2.69 -1.46
C ILE A 115 2.65 2.61 -2.41
N PHE A 116 2.50 3.58 -3.30
CA PHE A 116 1.40 3.58 -4.28
C PHE A 116 1.40 2.32 -5.13
N VAL A 117 2.56 1.91 -5.65
CA VAL A 117 2.67 0.69 -6.47
C VAL A 117 2.51 -0.57 -5.62
N ALA A 118 3.10 -0.60 -4.42
CA ALA A 118 3.05 -1.77 -3.52
C ALA A 118 1.63 -2.10 -3.05
N GLU A 119 0.80 -1.07 -2.83
CA GLU A 119 -0.56 -1.19 -2.30
C GLU A 119 -1.64 -1.24 -3.37
N PHE A 120 -1.28 -1.12 -4.65
CA PHE A 120 -2.29 -1.09 -5.71
C PHE A 120 -3.03 -2.43 -5.81
N GLY A 121 -4.36 -2.38 -5.65
CA GLY A 121 -5.23 -3.57 -5.72
C GLY A 121 -5.20 -4.48 -4.48
N ASP A 122 -4.73 -3.98 -3.35
CA ASP A 122 -4.65 -4.76 -2.12
C ASP A 122 -6.03 -5.05 -1.48
N LEU A 123 -6.05 -6.08 -0.60
CA LEU A 123 -7.25 -6.49 0.14
C LEU A 123 -7.83 -5.35 0.98
N THR A 124 -6.99 -4.45 1.47
CA THR A 124 -7.43 -3.28 2.23
C THR A 124 -8.30 -2.33 1.40
N GLN A 125 -8.04 -2.19 0.10
CA GLN A 125 -8.93 -1.41 -0.78
C GLN A 125 -10.32 -2.04 -0.89
N ILE A 126 -10.39 -3.37 -1.00
CA ILE A 126 -11.66 -4.12 -1.02
C ILE A 126 -12.39 -3.96 0.31
N LEU A 127 -11.66 -4.00 1.43
CA LEU A 127 -12.23 -3.76 2.76
C LEU A 127 -12.84 -2.36 2.86
N ILE A 128 -12.12 -1.33 2.41
CA ILE A 128 -12.58 0.07 2.41
C ILE A 128 -13.85 0.24 1.55
N VAL A 129 -13.88 -0.35 0.36
CA VAL A 129 -15.06 -0.36 -0.52
C VAL A 129 -16.28 -0.98 0.20
N ASN A 130 -16.10 -2.14 0.83
CA ASN A 130 -17.18 -2.81 1.56
C ASN A 130 -17.68 -1.98 2.76
N LEU A 131 -16.75 -1.34 3.49
CA LEU A 131 -17.11 -0.46 4.60
C LEU A 131 -17.87 0.79 4.10
N ALA A 132 -17.46 1.37 2.96
CA ALA A 132 -18.14 2.50 2.34
C ALA A 132 -19.58 2.14 1.94
N ALA A 133 -19.77 0.97 1.34
CA ALA A 133 -21.09 0.45 0.99
C ALA A 133 -21.95 0.20 2.24
N LYS A 134 -21.36 -0.32 3.33
CA LYS A 134 -22.09 -0.63 4.57
C LYS A 134 -22.54 0.61 5.34
N TYR A 135 -21.67 1.60 5.48
CA TYR A 135 -21.93 2.76 6.32
C TYR A 135 -22.59 3.94 5.60
N HIS A 136 -22.61 3.93 4.26
CA HIS A 136 -23.17 5.00 3.43
C HIS A 136 -22.63 6.42 3.78
N ASP A 137 -21.45 6.49 4.40
CA ASP A 137 -20.73 7.74 4.75
C ASP A 137 -19.27 7.66 4.26
N PRO A 138 -19.02 7.96 2.97
CA PRO A 138 -17.69 7.85 2.38
C PRO A 138 -16.63 8.68 3.09
N LEU A 139 -17.01 9.84 3.64
CA LEU A 139 -16.08 10.70 4.38
C LEU A 139 -15.62 10.06 5.69
N ALA A 140 -16.57 9.51 6.46
CA ALA A 140 -16.23 8.84 7.72
C ALA A 140 -15.36 7.60 7.47
N VAL A 141 -15.69 6.79 6.47
CA VAL A 141 -14.92 5.62 6.07
C VAL A 141 -13.55 6.03 5.56
N GLY A 142 -13.48 7.04 4.70
CA GLY A 142 -12.22 7.53 4.15
C GLY A 142 -11.25 8.03 5.21
N VAL A 143 -11.72 8.90 6.10
CA VAL A 143 -10.90 9.47 7.18
C VAL A 143 -10.45 8.37 8.15
N GLY A 144 -11.35 7.49 8.58
CA GLY A 144 -11.03 6.41 9.50
C GLY A 144 -9.99 5.44 8.93
N SER A 145 -10.16 5.03 7.68
CA SER A 145 -9.23 4.14 6.99
C SER A 145 -7.88 4.81 6.74
N TRP A 146 -7.85 6.05 6.27
CA TRP A 146 -6.63 6.80 6.03
C TRP A 146 -5.80 7.00 7.29
N LEU A 147 -6.44 7.35 8.41
CA LEU A 147 -5.77 7.46 9.71
C LEU A 147 -5.21 6.12 10.20
N ALA A 148 -5.91 5.01 9.94
CA ALA A 148 -5.42 3.68 10.26
C ALA A 148 -4.13 3.35 9.49
N LEU A 149 -4.13 3.57 8.18
CA LEU A 149 -2.99 3.33 7.30
C LEU A 149 -1.76 4.18 7.69
N ILE A 150 -1.98 5.47 7.96
CA ILE A 150 -0.91 6.36 8.47
C ILE A 150 -0.41 5.89 9.82
N GLY A 151 -1.31 5.46 10.72
CA GLY A 151 -0.95 4.96 12.03
C GLY A 151 -0.01 3.73 11.96
N VAL A 152 -0.31 2.79 11.07
CA VAL A 152 0.56 1.63 10.81
C VAL A 152 1.92 2.06 10.27
N ALA A 153 1.95 2.95 9.27
CA ALA A 153 3.21 3.46 8.72
C ALA A 153 4.03 4.22 9.77
N ALA A 154 3.39 5.05 10.59
CA ALA A 154 4.05 5.78 11.67
C ALA A 154 4.65 4.84 12.73
N LEU A 155 3.93 3.79 13.11
CA LEU A 155 4.45 2.75 14.01
C LEU A 155 5.65 2.01 13.40
N ALA A 156 5.56 1.66 12.12
CA ALA A 156 6.65 1.02 11.40
C ALA A 156 7.90 1.93 11.36
N LEU A 157 7.72 3.21 11.05
CA LEU A 157 8.79 4.20 11.04
C LEU A 157 9.40 4.42 12.43
N ALA A 158 8.59 4.43 13.49
CA ALA A 158 9.05 4.57 14.88
C ALA A 158 9.80 3.33 15.37
N GLY A 159 9.29 2.13 15.02
CA GLY A 159 9.91 0.84 15.39
C GLY A 159 11.15 0.48 14.53
N GLY A 160 11.38 1.22 13.47
CA GLY A 160 12.15 0.90 12.28
C GLY A 160 13.55 0.33 12.42
N ARG A 161 14.34 0.76 13.36
CA ARG A 161 15.73 0.30 13.46
C ARG A 161 15.91 -1.00 14.25
N GLY A 162 15.00 -1.32 15.14
CA GLY A 162 15.04 -2.55 15.94
C GLY A 162 14.55 -3.78 15.16
N LEU A 163 13.49 -3.61 14.38
CA LEU A 163 12.81 -4.71 13.68
C LEU A 163 13.60 -5.22 12.45
N LEU A 164 14.30 -4.33 11.73
CA LEU A 164 15.15 -4.69 10.57
C LEU A 164 16.35 -5.57 10.94
N ARG A 165 16.75 -5.58 12.21
CA ARG A 165 17.81 -6.49 12.69
C ARG A 165 17.37 -7.95 12.73
N LEU A 166 16.06 -8.19 12.75
CA LEU A 166 15.46 -9.52 12.89
C LEU A 166 15.05 -10.16 11.55
N ILE A 167 14.75 -9.37 10.51
CA ILE A 167 14.24 -9.89 9.24
C ILE A 167 15.03 -9.29 8.07
N PRO A 168 15.73 -10.11 7.26
CA PRO A 168 16.46 -9.61 6.08
C PRO A 168 15.48 -9.09 5.01
N VAL A 169 15.74 -7.88 4.54
CA VAL A 169 14.96 -7.16 3.49
C VAL A 169 14.68 -8.04 2.27
N ARG A 170 15.66 -8.86 1.89
CA ARG A 170 15.56 -9.77 0.74
C ARG A 170 14.38 -10.74 0.89
N THR A 171 14.15 -11.23 2.09
CA THR A 171 13.07 -12.18 2.40
C THR A 171 11.72 -11.50 2.25
N ILE A 172 11.59 -10.28 2.75
CA ILE A 172 10.35 -9.50 2.71
C ILE A 172 9.95 -9.18 1.26
N THR A 173 10.88 -8.66 0.45
CA THR A 173 10.62 -8.33 -0.96
C THR A 173 10.25 -9.57 -1.77
N LEU A 174 10.87 -10.72 -1.48
CA LEU A 174 10.55 -11.97 -2.14
C LEU A 174 9.14 -12.45 -1.78
N PHE A 175 8.76 -12.40 -0.49
CA PHE A 175 7.41 -12.75 -0.05
C PHE A 175 6.35 -11.83 -0.68
N GLY A 176 6.57 -10.52 -0.71
CA GLY A 176 5.67 -9.57 -1.37
C GLY A 176 5.50 -9.85 -2.86
N ALA A 177 6.61 -10.08 -3.59
CA ALA A 177 6.56 -10.39 -5.01
C ALA A 177 5.84 -11.72 -5.29
N VAL A 178 6.09 -12.75 -4.49
CA VAL A 178 5.40 -14.06 -4.60
C VAL A 178 3.91 -13.90 -4.30
N ALA A 179 3.54 -13.19 -3.25
CA ALA A 179 2.15 -12.95 -2.89
C ALA A 179 1.40 -12.22 -4.04
N MET A 180 2.00 -11.17 -4.61
CA MET A 180 1.43 -10.46 -5.76
C MET A 180 1.30 -11.36 -7.00
N ALA A 181 2.30 -12.17 -7.30
CA ALA A 181 2.24 -13.11 -8.41
C ALA A 181 1.11 -14.14 -8.22
N VAL A 182 0.96 -14.67 -7.02
CA VAL A 182 -0.13 -15.61 -6.69
C VAL A 182 -1.50 -14.93 -6.85
N LEU A 183 -1.67 -13.71 -6.34
CA LEU A 183 -2.92 -12.95 -6.49
C LEU A 183 -3.22 -12.62 -7.96
N ALA A 184 -2.20 -12.29 -8.76
CA ALA A 184 -2.36 -12.09 -10.20
C ALA A 184 -2.90 -13.35 -10.89
N VAL A 185 -2.33 -14.52 -10.57
CA VAL A 185 -2.78 -15.81 -11.12
C VAL A 185 -4.20 -16.15 -10.68
N ILE A 186 -4.54 -15.96 -9.39
CA ILE A 186 -5.89 -16.22 -8.88
C ILE A 186 -6.92 -15.35 -9.59
N ASN A 187 -6.65 -14.06 -9.76
CA ASN A 187 -7.57 -13.15 -10.46
C ASN A 187 -7.68 -13.48 -11.95
N LEU A 188 -6.58 -13.91 -12.60
CA LEU A 188 -6.61 -14.34 -13.99
C LEU A 188 -7.47 -15.61 -14.17
N ILE A 189 -7.33 -16.58 -13.27
CA ILE A 189 -8.16 -17.80 -13.27
C ILE A 189 -9.63 -17.43 -13.05
N SER A 190 -9.92 -16.54 -12.12
CA SER A 190 -11.28 -16.03 -11.86
C SER A 190 -11.88 -15.35 -13.10
N ALA A 191 -11.10 -14.56 -13.83
CA ALA A 191 -11.53 -13.93 -15.07
C ALA A 191 -11.82 -14.92 -16.20
N ILE A 192 -11.13 -16.06 -16.23
CA ILE A 192 -11.35 -17.11 -17.25
C ILE A 192 -12.58 -17.95 -16.92
N ARG A 193 -12.84 -18.20 -15.62
CA ARG A 193 -13.93 -19.08 -15.16
C ARG A 193 -15.29 -18.39 -15.03
N GLY A 194 -15.32 -17.09 -14.86
CA GLY A 194 -16.54 -16.32 -14.61
C GLY A 194 -16.95 -15.42 -15.68
#